data_1dc3408a10c80850c6c483f51ea4e99c
#
_entry.id   1dc3408a10c80850c6c483f51ea4e99c
#
_cell.length_a   1.000
_cell.length_b   1.000
_cell.length_c   1.000
_cell.angle_alpha   90.00
_cell.angle_beta   90.00
_cell.angle_gamma   90.00
#
_symmetry.space_group_name_H-M   'P 1'
#
loop_
_entity.id
_entity.type
_entity.pdbx_description
1 polymer ?
#
loop_
_entity_poly.entity_id
_entity_poly.type
_entity_poly.pdbx_seq_one_letter_code
_entity_poly.pdbx_strand_id
1 'polypeptide(L)'
;MKRILFVCTGNTCRSPMAEGFLRSLLEKEPALSARYCAASAGISAFGGDTASSEAAGAMQADWGIDISGHCSTVLSKEHIEDSFLILTMTRSHRDNIISYYPGAANKTFTLMEYTGEKKADPSMEQYDYSLDIPDPYGRPLRYYRQCADVIRQAVERLVEKLKKSL
;
A
#
# COMPACT_ATOMS: atom_id res chain seq x y z
N MET A 1 6.79 -17.83 1.17
CA MET A 1 5.65 -16.94 1.48
C MET A 1 5.56 -15.87 0.41
N LYS A 2 4.37 -15.60 -0.14
CA LYS A 2 4.16 -14.61 -1.21
C LYS A 2 4.14 -13.20 -0.60
N ARG A 3 5.13 -12.36 -0.94
CA ARG A 3 5.21 -10.98 -0.45
C ARG A 3 4.27 -10.06 -1.23
N ILE A 4 3.45 -9.29 -0.52
CA ILE A 4 2.67 -8.17 -1.04
C ILE A 4 3.36 -6.90 -0.58
N LEU A 5 3.89 -6.12 -1.53
CA LEU A 5 4.69 -4.92 -1.29
C LEU A 5 3.86 -3.67 -1.56
N PHE A 6 3.70 -2.82 -0.55
CA PHE A 6 3.10 -1.50 -0.71
C PHE A 6 4.17 -0.45 -0.95
N VAL A 7 3.94 0.43 -1.92
CA VAL A 7 4.93 1.44 -2.31
C VAL A 7 4.33 2.84 -2.33
N CYS A 8 4.99 3.78 -1.65
CA CYS A 8 4.72 5.21 -1.73
C CYS A 8 6.03 6.00 -1.95
N THR A 9 6.04 7.29 -1.70
CA THR A 9 7.24 8.13 -1.86
C THR A 9 8.25 7.89 -0.74
N GLY A 10 7.93 8.29 0.48
CA GLY A 10 8.86 8.31 1.61
C GLY A 10 8.80 7.10 2.54
N ASN A 11 7.83 6.21 2.37
CA ASN A 11 7.60 5.05 3.24
C ASN A 11 7.43 5.42 4.74
N THR A 12 6.81 6.54 5.01
CA THR A 12 6.54 7.01 6.38
C THR A 12 5.06 7.23 6.69
N CYS A 13 4.20 7.30 5.68
CA CYS A 13 2.76 7.56 5.86
C CYS A 13 1.90 6.47 5.21
N ARG A 14 1.62 6.56 3.89
CA ARG A 14 0.64 5.72 3.18
C ARG A 14 1.00 4.24 3.17
N SER A 15 2.18 3.88 2.71
CA SER A 15 2.57 2.47 2.59
C SER A 15 2.75 1.77 3.95
N PRO A 16 3.26 2.40 5.03
CA PRO A 16 3.25 1.80 6.36
C PRO A 16 1.85 1.54 6.90
N MET A 17 0.90 2.45 6.65
CA MET A 17 -0.51 2.23 7.04
C MET A 17 -1.11 1.04 6.30
N ALA A 18 -0.87 0.92 5.00
CA ALA A 18 -1.34 -0.21 4.19
C ALA A 18 -0.73 -1.54 4.67
N GLU A 19 0.56 -1.57 4.95
CA GLU A 19 1.25 -2.72 5.53
C GLU A 19 0.65 -3.11 6.88
N GLY A 20 0.42 -2.14 7.76
CA GLY A 20 -0.18 -2.36 9.08
C GLY A 20 -1.58 -2.97 9.00
N PHE A 21 -2.43 -2.45 8.11
CA PHE A 21 -3.76 -3.02 7.88
C PHE A 21 -3.71 -4.44 7.35
N LEU A 22 -2.88 -4.70 6.33
CA LEU A 22 -2.78 -6.06 5.79
C LEU A 22 -2.24 -7.04 6.81
N ARG A 23 -1.21 -6.67 7.58
CA ARG A 23 -0.66 -7.51 8.64
C ARG A 23 -1.72 -7.86 9.68
N SER A 24 -2.46 -6.87 10.17
CA SER A 24 -3.54 -7.08 11.15
C SER A 24 -4.67 -7.98 10.63
N LEU A 25 -4.99 -7.89 9.34
CA LEU A 25 -6.01 -8.75 8.73
C LEU A 25 -5.51 -10.18 8.50
N LEU A 26 -4.25 -10.34 8.07
CA LEU A 26 -3.64 -11.65 7.89
C LEU A 26 -3.56 -12.43 9.21
N GLU A 27 -3.27 -11.77 10.34
CA GLU A 27 -3.24 -12.39 11.67
C GLU A 27 -4.57 -13.06 12.06
N LYS A 28 -5.68 -12.56 11.54
CA LYS A 28 -7.03 -13.08 11.78
C LYS A 28 -7.43 -14.22 10.82
N GLU A 29 -6.60 -14.48 9.80
CA GLU A 29 -6.89 -15.41 8.70
C GLU A 29 -5.75 -16.41 8.51
N PRO A 30 -5.68 -17.50 9.30
CA PRO A 30 -4.56 -18.46 9.30
C PRO A 30 -4.22 -19.01 7.90
N ALA A 31 -5.22 -19.28 7.06
CA ALA A 31 -5.01 -19.78 5.71
C ALA A 31 -4.30 -18.76 4.80
N LEU A 32 -4.54 -17.46 5.01
CA LEU A 32 -3.87 -16.40 4.28
C LEU A 32 -2.48 -16.12 4.85
N SER A 33 -2.34 -16.04 6.17
CA SER A 33 -1.05 -15.79 6.83
C SER A 33 -0.01 -16.88 6.56
N ALA A 34 -0.45 -18.11 6.29
CA ALA A 34 0.44 -19.18 5.85
C ALA A 34 0.99 -18.98 4.42
N ARG A 35 0.33 -18.17 3.59
CA ARG A 35 0.70 -17.96 2.18
C ARG A 35 1.27 -16.58 1.88
N TYR A 36 0.80 -15.54 2.56
CA TYR A 36 1.09 -14.15 2.25
C TYR A 36 1.75 -13.42 3.42
N CYS A 37 2.60 -12.44 3.10
CA CYS A 37 3.14 -11.50 4.06
C CYS A 37 3.08 -10.07 3.50
N ALA A 38 2.95 -9.09 4.39
CA ALA A 38 2.95 -7.68 4.05
C ALA A 38 4.36 -7.10 4.19
N ALA A 39 4.69 -6.17 3.30
CA ALA A 39 5.89 -5.35 3.38
C ALA A 39 5.62 -3.98 2.75
N SER A 40 6.46 -2.99 3.04
CA SER A 40 6.39 -1.69 2.38
C SER A 40 7.76 -1.10 2.09
N ALA A 41 7.81 -0.22 1.10
CA ALA A 41 9.03 0.51 0.71
C ALA A 41 8.67 1.88 0.11
N GLY A 42 9.65 2.75 -0.04
CA GLY A 42 9.49 4.06 -0.65
C GLY A 42 10.43 4.26 -1.82
N ILE A 43 9.92 4.87 -2.90
CA ILE A 43 10.72 5.20 -4.09
C ILE A 43 11.84 6.18 -3.74
N SER A 44 11.55 7.12 -2.83
CA SER A 44 12.48 8.16 -2.37
C SER A 44 12.63 8.16 -0.85
N ALA A 45 12.55 6.99 -0.22
CA ALA A 45 12.77 6.85 1.21
C ALA A 45 14.25 7.07 1.56
N PHE A 46 14.51 7.57 2.77
CA PHE A 46 15.88 7.68 3.28
C PHE A 46 16.37 6.40 3.97
N GLY A 47 15.45 5.53 4.38
CA GLY A 47 15.77 4.33 5.14
C GLY A 47 16.00 4.63 6.65
N GLY A 48 15.37 3.83 7.49
CA GLY A 48 15.51 3.94 8.94
C GLY A 48 14.60 4.97 9.62
N ASP A 49 13.80 5.75 8.86
CA ASP A 49 12.82 6.67 9.45
C ASP A 49 11.65 5.92 10.04
N THR A 50 11.13 6.39 11.17
CA THR A 50 9.87 5.86 11.74
C THR A 50 8.67 6.28 10.90
N ALA A 51 7.53 5.61 11.08
CA ALA A 51 6.26 6.13 10.59
C ALA A 51 6.03 7.54 11.17
N SER A 52 5.41 8.43 10.38
CA SER A 52 5.07 9.76 10.90
C SER A 52 4.19 9.63 12.14
N SER A 53 4.34 10.57 13.07
CA SER A 53 3.57 10.56 14.32
C SER A 53 2.06 10.60 14.07
N GLU A 54 1.65 11.33 13.04
CA GLU A 54 0.24 11.45 12.63
C GLU A 54 -0.29 10.14 12.05
N ALA A 55 0.50 9.44 11.21
CA ALA A 55 0.11 8.13 10.67
C ALA A 55 0.01 7.09 11.81
N ALA A 56 1.01 7.00 12.68
CA ALA A 56 0.99 6.10 13.82
C ALA A 56 -0.15 6.42 14.78
N GLY A 57 -0.38 7.70 15.06
CA GLY A 57 -1.47 8.16 15.91
C GLY A 57 -2.85 7.82 15.36
N ALA A 58 -3.09 8.04 14.06
CA ALA A 58 -4.35 7.70 13.40
C ALA A 58 -4.63 6.19 13.45
N MET A 59 -3.64 5.37 13.12
CA MET A 59 -3.76 3.91 13.12
C MET A 59 -4.07 3.36 14.51
N GLN A 60 -3.37 3.86 15.53
CA GLN A 60 -3.59 3.45 16.92
C GLN A 60 -4.96 3.90 17.45
N ALA A 61 -5.33 5.17 17.23
CA ALA A 61 -6.55 5.74 17.80
C ALA A 61 -7.82 5.14 17.18
N ASP A 62 -7.84 4.96 15.85
CA ASP A 62 -9.06 4.56 15.15
C ASP A 62 -9.21 3.03 15.01
N TRP A 63 -8.10 2.28 14.97
CA TRP A 63 -8.12 0.83 14.71
C TRP A 63 -7.31 -0.01 15.69
N GLY A 64 -6.61 0.59 16.63
CA GLY A 64 -5.77 -0.15 17.59
C GLY A 64 -4.57 -0.85 16.94
N ILE A 65 -4.12 -0.37 15.77
CA ILE A 65 -3.00 -0.94 15.04
C ILE A 65 -1.75 -0.10 15.33
N ASP A 66 -0.75 -0.73 15.92
CA ASP A 66 0.53 -0.09 16.22
C ASP A 66 1.50 -0.24 15.05
N ILE A 67 1.89 0.89 14.46
CA ILE A 67 2.95 0.97 13.44
C ILE A 67 4.15 1.79 13.93
N SER A 68 4.27 2.05 15.22
CA SER A 68 5.39 2.83 15.79
C SER A 68 6.76 2.15 15.61
N GLY A 69 6.78 0.83 15.49
CA GLY A 69 7.98 0.05 15.20
C GLY A 69 8.38 0.02 13.72
N HIS A 70 7.65 0.72 12.85
CA HIS A 70 7.99 0.79 11.43
C HIS A 70 9.35 1.47 11.20
N CYS A 71 10.11 0.92 10.25
CA CYS A 71 11.37 1.47 9.81
C CYS A 71 11.34 1.60 8.29
N SER A 72 11.45 2.82 7.79
CA SER A 72 11.33 3.09 6.35
C SER A 72 12.43 2.37 5.56
N THR A 73 12.05 1.85 4.42
CA THR A 73 12.89 1.04 3.54
C THR A 73 12.94 1.66 2.15
N VAL A 74 14.14 1.82 1.61
CA VAL A 74 14.34 2.26 0.23
C VAL A 74 13.93 1.13 -0.71
N LEU A 75 13.11 1.44 -1.71
CA LEU A 75 12.74 0.47 -2.74
C LEU A 75 13.99 0.02 -3.52
N SER A 76 14.23 -1.27 -3.58
CA SER A 76 15.35 -1.87 -4.29
C SER A 76 14.88 -2.86 -5.36
N LYS A 77 15.81 -3.26 -6.22
CA LYS A 77 15.57 -4.29 -7.24
C LYS A 77 15.11 -5.60 -6.60
N GLU A 78 15.76 -6.01 -5.50
CA GLU A 78 15.39 -7.24 -4.77
C GLU A 78 13.96 -7.18 -4.25
N HIS A 79 13.52 -6.03 -3.74
CA HIS A 79 12.12 -5.85 -3.31
C HIS A 79 11.15 -6.10 -4.47
N ILE A 80 11.49 -5.63 -5.67
CA ILE A 80 10.64 -5.79 -6.85
C ILE A 80 10.66 -7.24 -7.33
N GLU A 81 11.83 -7.85 -7.43
CA GLU A 81 11.98 -9.24 -7.91
C GLU A 81 11.30 -10.24 -6.98
N ASP A 82 11.51 -10.11 -5.67
CA ASP A 82 11.00 -11.03 -4.64
C ASP A 82 9.51 -10.84 -4.33
N SER A 83 8.88 -9.77 -4.80
CA SER A 83 7.47 -9.54 -4.52
C SER A 83 6.57 -10.31 -5.48
N PHE A 84 5.54 -10.94 -4.92
CA PHE A 84 4.47 -11.58 -5.66
C PHE A 84 3.53 -10.55 -6.29
N LEU A 85 3.24 -9.48 -5.54
CA LEU A 85 2.35 -8.38 -5.93
C LEU A 85 2.91 -7.07 -5.39
N ILE A 86 2.92 -6.04 -6.23
CA ILE A 86 3.36 -4.69 -5.89
C ILE A 86 2.17 -3.75 -6.02
N LEU A 87 1.80 -3.09 -4.94
CA LEU A 87 0.65 -2.19 -4.86
C LEU A 87 1.12 -0.78 -4.50
N THR A 88 1.01 0.12 -5.46
CA THR A 88 1.46 1.50 -5.29
C THR A 88 0.33 2.42 -4.84
N MET A 89 0.67 3.51 -4.17
CA MET A 89 -0.32 4.48 -3.69
C MET A 89 -0.83 5.39 -4.80
N THR A 90 -0.04 5.59 -5.86
CA THR A 90 -0.42 6.40 -7.02
C THR A 90 0.01 5.76 -8.32
N ARG A 91 -0.59 6.21 -9.43
CA ARG A 91 -0.18 5.82 -10.79
C ARG A 91 1.26 6.25 -11.09
N SER A 92 1.68 7.42 -10.60
CA SER A 92 3.05 7.89 -10.74
C SER A 92 4.07 6.92 -10.13
N HIS A 93 3.79 6.38 -8.95
CA HIS A 93 4.63 5.34 -8.34
C HIS A 93 4.67 4.07 -9.18
N ARG A 94 3.51 3.61 -9.67
CA ARG A 94 3.41 2.43 -10.55
C ARG A 94 4.22 2.61 -11.83
N ASP A 95 4.02 3.72 -12.51
CA ASP A 95 4.66 4.00 -13.80
C ASP A 95 6.17 4.17 -13.64
N ASN A 96 6.62 4.75 -12.52
CA ASN A 96 8.03 4.81 -12.17
C ASN A 96 8.66 3.41 -12.05
N ILE A 97 8.02 2.51 -11.30
CA ILE A 97 8.51 1.13 -11.15
C ILE A 97 8.57 0.42 -12.50
N ILE A 98 7.50 0.49 -13.30
CA ILE A 98 7.43 -0.19 -14.60
C ILE A 98 8.45 0.39 -15.59
N SER A 99 8.72 1.69 -15.53
CA SER A 99 9.73 2.34 -16.37
C SER A 99 11.13 1.80 -16.10
N TYR A 100 11.50 1.62 -14.83
CA TYR A 100 12.82 1.07 -14.47
C TYR A 100 12.89 -0.47 -14.53
N TYR A 101 11.76 -1.12 -14.30
CA TYR A 101 11.65 -2.59 -14.22
C TYR A 101 10.48 -3.09 -15.06
N PRO A 102 10.58 -3.05 -16.42
CA PRO A 102 9.47 -3.43 -17.30
C PRO A 102 8.96 -4.86 -17.07
N GLY A 103 9.83 -5.78 -16.64
CA GLY A 103 9.46 -7.15 -16.29
C GLY A 103 8.53 -7.29 -15.08
N ALA A 104 8.34 -6.22 -14.30
CA ALA A 104 7.41 -6.20 -13.18
C ALA A 104 6.00 -5.69 -13.54
N ALA A 105 5.74 -5.32 -14.79
CA ALA A 105 4.48 -4.72 -15.22
C ALA A 105 3.26 -5.61 -14.92
N ASN A 106 3.41 -6.92 -15.03
CA ASN A 106 2.32 -7.88 -14.79
C ASN A 106 1.97 -8.10 -13.31
N LYS A 107 2.75 -7.56 -12.38
CA LYS A 107 2.55 -7.68 -10.93
C LYS A 107 2.52 -6.33 -10.21
N THR A 108 2.55 -5.21 -10.94
CA THR A 108 2.58 -3.85 -10.37
C THR A 108 1.33 -3.07 -10.76
N PHE A 109 0.55 -2.70 -9.76
CA PHE A 109 -0.72 -2.00 -9.90
C PHE A 109 -0.82 -0.88 -8.87
N THR A 110 -1.71 0.10 -9.06
CA THR A 110 -2.11 0.90 -7.92
C THR A 110 -2.99 0.08 -6.98
N LEU A 111 -2.96 0.37 -5.68
CA LEU A 111 -3.83 -0.29 -4.71
C LEU A 111 -5.31 -0.13 -5.11
N MET A 112 -5.69 1.05 -5.56
CA MET A 112 -7.07 1.37 -5.92
C MET A 112 -7.52 0.65 -7.20
N GLU A 113 -6.68 0.57 -8.24
CA GLU A 113 -7.06 -0.16 -9.46
C GLU A 113 -7.13 -1.67 -9.23
N TYR A 114 -6.21 -2.21 -8.44
CA TYR A 114 -6.19 -3.65 -8.14
C TYR A 114 -7.40 -4.10 -7.33
N THR A 115 -7.85 -3.27 -6.40
CA THR A 115 -8.96 -3.58 -5.48
C THR A 115 -10.29 -2.99 -5.90
N GLY A 116 -10.32 -2.07 -6.86
CA GLY A 116 -11.55 -1.46 -7.36
C GLY A 116 -12.42 -2.44 -8.13
N GLU A 117 -13.74 -2.27 -8.04
CA GLU A 117 -14.71 -3.00 -8.87
C GLU A 117 -14.92 -2.35 -10.24
N LYS A 118 -14.53 -1.09 -10.41
CA LYS A 118 -14.69 -0.36 -11.65
C LYS A 118 -13.63 -0.80 -12.65
N LYS A 119 -14.08 -1.48 -13.70
CA LYS A 119 -13.35 -1.46 -14.97
C LYS A 119 -13.23 0.00 -15.38
N ALA A 120 -12.02 0.44 -15.73
CA ALA A 120 -11.82 1.75 -16.31
C ALA A 120 -12.86 1.91 -17.44
N ASP A 121 -13.72 2.92 -17.33
CA ASP A 121 -14.65 3.26 -18.43
C ASP A 121 -13.77 3.89 -19.53
N PRO A 122 -13.64 3.24 -20.70
CA PRO A 122 -12.79 3.75 -21.77
C PRO A 122 -13.26 5.10 -22.33
N SER A 123 -14.48 5.54 -21.97
CA SER A 123 -15.06 6.82 -22.40
C SER A 123 -14.69 8.00 -21.51
N MET A 124 -14.05 7.78 -20.36
CA MET A 124 -13.60 8.85 -19.48
C MET A 124 -12.22 9.36 -19.90
N GLU A 125 -12.20 10.36 -20.77
CA GLU A 125 -10.99 11.16 -21.07
C GLU A 125 -10.50 12.01 -19.89
N GLN A 126 -11.19 11.99 -18.77
CA GLN A 126 -10.82 12.74 -17.56
C GLN A 126 -9.95 11.89 -16.66
N TYR A 127 -8.83 12.45 -16.26
CA TYR A 127 -7.87 11.88 -15.31
C TYR A 127 -8.61 11.40 -14.05
N ASP A 128 -8.71 10.09 -13.88
CA ASP A 128 -9.42 9.50 -12.75
C ASP A 128 -8.56 9.56 -11.50
N TYR A 129 -8.70 10.62 -10.73
CA TYR A 129 -8.02 10.79 -9.44
C TYR A 129 -8.38 9.73 -8.41
N SER A 130 -9.42 8.92 -8.66
CA SER A 130 -9.83 7.85 -7.77
C SER A 130 -8.81 6.71 -7.68
N LEU A 131 -7.86 6.63 -8.61
CA LEU A 131 -6.77 5.64 -8.61
C LEU A 131 -5.56 6.07 -7.79
N ASP A 132 -5.47 7.32 -7.40
CA ASP A 132 -4.38 7.87 -6.60
C ASP A 132 -4.85 8.15 -5.17
N ILE A 133 -4.11 7.66 -4.18
CA ILE A 133 -4.35 7.99 -2.77
C ILE A 133 -3.54 9.25 -2.46
N PRO A 134 -4.20 10.38 -2.12
CA PRO A 134 -3.52 11.64 -1.82
C PRO A 134 -2.52 11.51 -0.68
N ASP A 135 -1.40 12.24 -0.78
CA ASP A 135 -0.37 12.26 0.24
C ASP A 135 -0.79 13.17 1.41
N PRO A 136 -0.95 12.64 2.63
CA PRO A 136 -1.35 13.44 3.80
C PRO A 136 -0.18 14.19 4.43
N TYR A 137 1.06 13.99 3.96
CA TYR A 137 2.25 14.59 4.54
C TYR A 137 2.16 16.11 4.66
N GLY A 138 2.51 16.64 5.85
CA GLY A 138 2.44 18.07 6.15
C GLY A 138 1.03 18.61 6.36
N ARG A 139 0.01 17.77 6.34
CA ARG A 139 -1.39 18.16 6.58
C ARG A 139 -1.84 17.84 8.00
N PRO A 140 -2.94 18.44 8.48
CA PRO A 140 -3.54 18.12 9.78
C PRO A 140 -3.91 16.64 9.92
N LEU A 141 -3.99 16.15 11.17
CA LEU A 141 -4.31 14.77 11.52
C LEU A 141 -5.57 14.22 10.83
N ARG A 142 -6.59 15.04 10.62
CA ARG A 142 -7.84 14.62 9.93
C ARG A 142 -7.58 14.07 8.53
N TYR A 143 -6.58 14.58 7.80
CA TYR A 143 -6.22 14.07 6.47
C TYR A 143 -5.53 12.71 6.54
N TYR A 144 -4.74 12.45 7.59
CA TYR A 144 -4.17 11.12 7.84
C TYR A 144 -5.26 10.10 8.17
N ARG A 145 -6.26 10.48 8.97
CA ARG A 145 -7.40 9.62 9.29
C ARG A 145 -8.23 9.29 8.06
N GLN A 146 -8.51 10.27 7.21
CA GLN A 146 -9.21 10.06 5.94
C GLN A 146 -8.40 9.15 5.00
N CYS A 147 -7.10 9.40 4.87
CA CYS A 147 -6.19 8.58 4.06
C CYS A 147 -6.15 7.14 4.58
N ALA A 148 -6.02 6.96 5.88
CA ALA A 148 -6.03 5.64 6.51
C ALA A 148 -7.34 4.89 6.24
N ASP A 149 -8.50 5.54 6.31
CA ASP A 149 -9.79 4.90 6.05
C ASP A 149 -9.92 4.45 4.57
N VAL A 150 -9.48 5.26 3.63
CA VAL A 150 -9.44 4.87 2.20
C VAL A 150 -8.53 3.65 1.99
N ILE A 151 -7.35 3.67 2.58
CA ILE A 151 -6.40 2.54 2.51
C ILE A 151 -6.99 1.28 3.14
N ARG A 152 -7.59 1.40 4.33
CA ARG A 152 -8.24 0.29 5.04
C ARG A 152 -9.26 -0.41 4.16
N GLN A 153 -10.20 0.35 3.59
CA GLN A 153 -11.24 -0.20 2.72
C GLN A 153 -10.64 -0.91 1.50
N ALA A 154 -9.59 -0.36 0.91
CA ALA A 154 -8.91 -1.00 -0.22
C ALA A 154 -8.20 -2.29 0.21
N VAL A 155 -7.53 -2.31 1.37
CA VAL A 155 -6.85 -3.51 1.88
C VAL A 155 -7.86 -4.59 2.30
N GLU A 156 -9.01 -4.24 2.83
CA GLU A 156 -10.11 -5.20 3.08
C GLU A 156 -10.56 -5.88 1.79
N ARG A 157 -10.77 -5.11 0.72
CA ARG A 157 -11.09 -5.69 -0.61
C ARG A 157 -9.95 -6.56 -1.17
N LEU A 158 -8.69 -6.17 -0.90
CA LEU A 158 -7.54 -7.01 -1.26
C LEU A 158 -7.62 -8.37 -0.57
N VAL A 159 -7.89 -8.41 0.73
CA VAL A 159 -8.01 -9.65 1.50
C VAL A 159 -9.13 -10.53 0.94
N GLU A 160 -10.29 -9.96 0.59
CA GLU A 160 -11.38 -10.71 -0.05
C GLU A 160 -10.97 -11.32 -1.41
N LYS A 161 -10.15 -10.61 -2.19
CA LYS A 161 -9.58 -11.17 -3.44
C LYS A 161 -8.61 -12.32 -3.16
N LEU A 162 -7.76 -12.18 -2.15
CA LEU A 162 -6.82 -13.24 -1.76
C LEU A 162 -7.54 -14.49 -1.29
N LYS A 163 -8.65 -14.36 -0.55
CA LYS A 163 -9.51 -15.49 -0.14
C LYS A 163 -10.04 -16.28 -1.32
N LYS A 164 -10.46 -15.58 -2.38
CA LYS A 164 -10.97 -16.24 -3.60
C LYS A 164 -9.88 -17.00 -4.39
N SER A 165 -8.61 -16.78 -4.05
CA SER A 165 -7.44 -17.40 -4.69
C SER A 165 -6.86 -18.56 -3.85
N LEU A 166 -7.49 -18.90 -2.74
CA LEU A 166 -7.11 -20.04 -1.89
C LEU A 166 -7.53 -21.36 -2.50
#